data_7287a8f968499e1d59104eac88be82df
#
_entry.id   7287a8f968499e1d59104eac88be82df
#
_cell.length_a   1.000
_cell.length_b   1.000
_cell.length_c   1.000
_cell.angle_alpha   90.00
_cell.angle_beta   90.00
_cell.angle_gamma   90.00
#
_symmetry.space_group_name_H-M   'P 1'
#
loop_
_entity.id
_entity.type
_entity.pdbx_description
1 polymer ?
#
loop_
_entity_poly.entity_id
_entity_poly.type
_entity_poly.pdbx_seq_one_letter_code
_entity_poly.pdbx_strand_id
1 'polypeptide(L)'
;LTDMENQSAARRPQAAPMPANMNRLAKILPLENVVIDLSVTSKKRVFEQAGLIFENQNGIARSTVTDNLFARERLGSTGLGEGVAIPHGRIKGLKHPLAAFVRLAEPIPFEAPDGQPVSLLIFLLVPEQATQQHLEILSEIAQLLSDRDTRERLHTETDRDELHGLLTQWQP
;
A
#
# COMPACT_ATOMS: atom_id res chain seq x y z
N LEU A 1 26.61 38.79 -8.54
CA LEU A 1 25.27 39.27 -8.18
C LEU A 1 24.22 38.59 -9.02
N THR A 2 24.39 38.61 -10.33
CA THR A 2 23.49 37.97 -11.26
C THR A 2 23.51 36.45 -11.03
N ASP A 3 24.66 35.91 -10.72
CA ASP A 3 24.81 34.48 -10.46
C ASP A 3 24.01 34.03 -9.26
N MET A 4 23.93 34.84 -8.22
CA MET A 4 23.16 34.52 -7.04
C MET A 4 21.66 34.43 -7.35
N GLU A 5 21.15 35.35 -8.13
CA GLU A 5 19.77 35.35 -8.54
C GLU A 5 19.45 34.13 -9.39
N ASN A 6 20.34 33.77 -10.30
CA ASN A 6 20.17 32.62 -11.15
C ASN A 6 20.17 31.32 -10.37
N GLN A 7 21.03 31.22 -9.38
CA GLN A 7 21.09 30.03 -8.54
C GLN A 7 19.82 29.85 -7.74
N SER A 8 19.29 30.92 -7.21
CA SER A 8 18.04 30.87 -6.45
C SER A 8 16.89 30.43 -7.34
N ALA A 9 16.79 31.01 -8.53
CA ALA A 9 15.73 30.65 -9.48
C ALA A 9 15.84 29.19 -9.94
N ALA A 10 17.06 28.70 -10.17
CA ALA A 10 17.27 27.33 -10.64
C ALA A 10 16.87 26.29 -9.60
N ARG A 11 16.97 26.58 -8.33
CA ARG A 11 16.68 25.61 -7.28
C ARG A 11 15.23 25.61 -6.83
N ARG A 12 14.55 26.69 -7.00
CA ARG A 12 13.23 26.89 -6.43
C ARG A 12 12.20 25.88 -6.87
N PRO A 13 12.03 25.58 -8.15
CA PRO A 13 10.95 24.69 -8.57
C PRO A 13 11.31 23.20 -8.50
N GLN A 14 12.50 22.87 -8.08
CA GLN A 14 12.96 21.48 -8.07
C GLN A 14 12.43 20.73 -6.86
N ALA A 15 11.89 19.55 -7.09
CA ALA A 15 11.59 18.65 -5.99
C ALA A 15 12.90 18.12 -5.41
N ALA A 16 12.93 17.94 -4.10
CA ALA A 16 14.11 17.33 -3.48
C ALA A 16 14.30 15.92 -4.01
N PRO A 17 15.55 15.48 -4.25
CA PRO A 17 15.78 14.10 -4.65
C PRO A 17 15.32 13.16 -3.54
N MET A 18 14.83 11.98 -3.94
CA MET A 18 14.42 10.97 -2.98
C MET A 18 15.62 10.46 -2.19
N PRO A 19 15.47 10.30 -0.86
CA PRO A 19 16.53 9.68 -0.08
C PRO A 19 16.90 8.29 -0.63
N ALA A 20 18.16 7.92 -0.50
CA ALA A 20 18.64 6.65 -1.02
C ALA A 20 17.96 5.44 -0.38
N ASN A 21 17.37 5.60 0.82
CA ASN A 21 16.71 4.53 1.55
C ASN A 21 15.22 4.39 1.20
N MET A 22 14.70 5.19 0.27
CA MET A 22 13.31 5.04 -0.18
C MET A 22 13.17 3.83 -1.10
N ASN A 23 12.10 3.08 -0.89
CA ASN A 23 11.81 1.88 -1.68
C ASN A 23 10.74 2.17 -2.75
N ARG A 24 10.29 1.12 -3.46
CA ARG A 24 9.27 1.27 -4.50
C ARG A 24 7.93 1.73 -3.95
N LEU A 25 7.59 1.25 -2.76
CA LEU A 25 6.33 1.60 -2.11
C LEU A 25 6.23 3.11 -1.83
N ALA A 26 7.37 3.76 -1.60
CA ALA A 26 7.41 5.19 -1.33
C ALA A 26 6.79 6.04 -2.45
N LYS A 27 6.87 5.58 -3.69
CA LYS A 27 6.34 6.32 -4.84
C LYS A 27 4.84 6.16 -5.02
N ILE A 28 4.24 5.15 -4.39
CA ILE A 28 2.86 4.77 -4.67
C ILE A 28 1.99 4.73 -3.43
N LEU A 29 2.56 4.93 -2.24
CA LEU A 29 1.83 4.95 -0.97
C LEU A 29 1.87 6.34 -0.36
N PRO A 30 0.89 7.20 -0.65
CA PRO A 30 0.82 8.49 0.03
C PRO A 30 0.39 8.32 1.49
N LEU A 31 0.76 9.28 2.33
CA LEU A 31 0.43 9.24 3.75
C LEU A 31 -1.09 9.11 3.98
N GLU A 32 -1.88 9.75 3.15
CA GLU A 32 -3.34 9.73 3.25
C GLU A 32 -3.92 8.33 3.05
N ASN A 33 -3.16 7.42 2.45
CA ASN A 33 -3.59 6.05 2.22
C ASN A 33 -3.12 5.09 3.32
N VAL A 34 -2.61 5.62 4.42
CA VAL A 34 -2.25 4.83 5.60
C VAL A 34 -3.37 4.98 6.63
N VAL A 35 -4.06 3.88 6.90
CA VAL A 35 -5.22 3.86 7.82
C VAL A 35 -4.94 2.87 8.94
N ILE A 36 -5.14 3.31 10.18
CA ILE A 36 -4.91 2.47 11.36
C ILE A 36 -6.18 2.34 12.18
N ASP A 37 -6.25 1.22 12.89
CA ASP A 37 -7.34 0.92 13.83
C ASP A 37 -8.71 0.92 13.16
N LEU A 38 -8.77 0.46 11.92
CA LEU A 38 -10.02 0.31 11.19
C LEU A 38 -10.82 -0.85 11.77
N SER A 39 -12.09 -0.58 12.11
CA SER A 39 -12.96 -1.56 12.71
C SER A 39 -13.89 -2.15 11.67
N VAL A 40 -13.58 -3.36 11.21
CA VAL A 40 -14.40 -4.14 10.28
C VAL A 40 -14.33 -5.61 10.69
N THR A 41 -15.29 -6.40 10.26
CA THR A 41 -15.40 -7.81 10.70
C THR A 41 -15.25 -8.82 9.58
N SER A 42 -15.06 -8.40 8.34
CA SER A 42 -14.99 -9.33 7.22
C SER A 42 -14.09 -8.81 6.10
N LYS A 43 -13.62 -9.76 5.27
CA LYS A 43 -12.87 -9.46 4.06
C LYS A 43 -13.65 -8.52 3.14
N LYS A 44 -14.95 -8.77 2.97
CA LYS A 44 -15.80 -7.93 2.14
C LYS A 44 -15.77 -6.48 2.62
N ARG A 45 -15.92 -6.27 3.93
CA ARG A 45 -15.95 -4.91 4.50
C ARG A 45 -14.63 -4.20 4.34
N VAL A 46 -13.51 -4.87 4.54
CA VAL A 46 -12.21 -4.19 4.38
C VAL A 46 -11.98 -3.85 2.91
N PHE A 47 -12.43 -4.67 1.97
CA PHE A 47 -12.31 -4.36 0.55
C PHE A 47 -13.18 -3.15 0.18
N GLU A 48 -14.37 -3.04 0.75
CA GLU A 48 -15.23 -1.86 0.56
C GLU A 48 -14.57 -0.60 1.11
N GLN A 49 -13.91 -0.70 2.27
CA GLN A 49 -13.18 0.42 2.84
C GLN A 49 -11.98 0.82 1.97
N ALA A 50 -11.28 -0.15 1.40
CA ALA A 50 -10.20 0.13 0.45
C ALA A 50 -10.75 0.92 -0.76
N GLY A 51 -11.92 0.51 -1.28
CA GLY A 51 -12.58 1.23 -2.36
C GLY A 51 -12.83 2.69 -2.02
N LEU A 52 -13.28 2.96 -0.79
CA LEU A 52 -13.51 4.33 -0.33
C LEU A 52 -12.21 5.13 -0.23
N ILE A 53 -11.14 4.51 0.27
CA ILE A 53 -9.83 5.18 0.37
C ILE A 53 -9.37 5.63 -1.02
N PHE A 54 -9.37 4.73 -1.99
CA PHE A 54 -8.91 5.05 -3.33
C PHE A 54 -9.83 6.04 -4.05
N GLU A 55 -11.13 5.98 -3.81
CA GLU A 55 -12.05 6.96 -4.38
C GLU A 55 -11.82 8.34 -3.79
N ASN A 56 -11.76 8.46 -2.47
CA ASN A 56 -11.61 9.74 -1.80
C ASN A 56 -10.25 10.38 -2.03
N GLN A 57 -9.19 9.57 -2.07
CA GLN A 57 -7.83 10.09 -2.16
C GLN A 57 -7.30 10.14 -3.60
N ASN A 58 -7.75 9.25 -4.46
CA ASN A 58 -7.16 9.08 -5.78
C ASN A 58 -8.16 9.20 -6.93
N GLY A 59 -9.45 9.41 -6.63
CA GLY A 59 -10.47 9.65 -7.66
C GLY A 59 -10.86 8.44 -8.48
N ILE A 60 -10.60 7.22 -8.00
CA ILE A 60 -10.98 5.99 -8.68
C ILE A 60 -12.32 5.52 -8.13
N ALA A 61 -13.29 5.22 -9.01
CA ALA A 61 -14.60 4.78 -8.56
C ALA A 61 -14.48 3.57 -7.62
N ARG A 62 -15.14 3.64 -6.46
CA ARG A 62 -15.06 2.59 -5.44
C ARG A 62 -15.49 1.23 -5.98
N SER A 63 -16.51 1.19 -6.82
CA SER A 63 -16.98 -0.08 -7.39
C SER A 63 -15.95 -0.72 -8.29
N THR A 64 -15.22 0.08 -9.06
CA THR A 64 -14.13 -0.40 -9.90
C THR A 64 -13.03 -1.04 -9.05
N VAL A 65 -12.65 -0.39 -7.96
CA VAL A 65 -11.65 -0.92 -7.04
C VAL A 65 -12.12 -2.23 -6.43
N THR A 66 -13.31 -2.22 -5.84
CA THR A 66 -13.86 -3.38 -5.14
C THR A 66 -14.01 -4.57 -6.07
N ASP A 67 -14.58 -4.36 -7.26
CA ASP A 67 -14.82 -5.43 -8.22
C ASP A 67 -13.51 -6.10 -8.66
N ASN A 68 -12.47 -5.30 -8.89
CA ASN A 68 -11.19 -5.83 -9.34
C ASN A 68 -10.43 -6.52 -8.22
N LEU A 69 -10.50 -6.01 -7.00
CA LEU A 69 -9.91 -6.69 -5.84
C LEU A 69 -10.56 -8.06 -5.62
N PHE A 70 -11.89 -8.13 -5.70
CA PHE A 70 -12.60 -9.39 -5.54
C PHE A 70 -12.37 -10.35 -6.70
N ALA A 71 -12.23 -9.85 -7.92
CA ALA A 71 -11.93 -10.69 -9.07
C ALA A 71 -10.63 -11.45 -8.84
N ARG A 72 -9.61 -10.79 -8.27
CA ARG A 72 -8.34 -11.46 -7.93
C ARG A 72 -8.49 -12.38 -6.73
N GLU A 73 -9.19 -11.96 -5.71
CA GLU A 73 -9.31 -12.72 -4.47
C GLU A 73 -10.07 -14.04 -4.68
N ARG A 74 -11.02 -14.05 -5.60
CA ARG A 74 -11.77 -15.27 -5.94
C ARG A 74 -10.89 -16.34 -6.58
N LEU A 75 -9.76 -15.97 -7.14
CA LEU A 75 -8.82 -16.95 -7.72
C LEU A 75 -7.98 -17.65 -6.64
N GLY A 76 -7.95 -17.09 -5.45
CA GLY A 76 -7.19 -17.61 -4.32
C GLY A 76 -6.83 -16.49 -3.38
N SER A 77 -6.79 -16.79 -2.09
CA SER A 77 -6.52 -15.81 -1.07
C SER A 77 -5.17 -15.11 -1.27
N THR A 78 -5.17 -13.80 -1.10
CA THR A 78 -3.93 -12.99 -1.12
C THR A 78 -3.29 -12.89 0.26
N GLY A 79 -3.78 -13.64 1.23
CA GLY A 79 -3.13 -13.77 2.52
C GLY A 79 -1.78 -14.48 2.38
N LEU A 80 -0.77 -13.99 3.09
CA LEU A 80 0.57 -14.54 3.05
C LEU A 80 0.88 -15.45 4.24
N GLY A 81 -0.04 -15.50 5.20
CA GLY A 81 0.24 -16.08 6.51
C GLY A 81 0.74 -15.00 7.47
N GLU A 82 0.92 -15.36 8.72
CA GLU A 82 1.43 -14.46 9.77
C GLU A 82 0.58 -13.19 9.95
N GLY A 83 -0.71 -13.27 9.61
CA GLY A 83 -1.63 -12.17 9.82
C GLY A 83 -1.56 -11.03 8.79
N VAL A 84 -0.90 -11.25 7.65
CA VAL A 84 -0.72 -10.21 6.64
C VAL A 84 -1.29 -10.64 5.29
N ALA A 85 -1.68 -9.67 4.46
CA ALA A 85 -2.23 -9.93 3.13
C ALA A 85 -1.86 -8.80 2.16
N ILE A 86 -1.84 -9.15 0.87
CA ILE A 86 -1.61 -8.17 -0.21
C ILE A 86 -2.75 -8.28 -1.24
N PRO A 87 -3.95 -7.78 -0.90
CA PRO A 87 -5.02 -7.75 -1.90
C PRO A 87 -4.60 -6.82 -3.04
N HIS A 88 -4.79 -7.26 -4.28
CA HIS A 88 -4.39 -6.45 -5.42
C HIS A 88 -5.31 -6.68 -6.59
N GLY A 89 -5.29 -5.75 -7.54
CA GLY A 89 -6.14 -5.83 -8.71
C GLY A 89 -5.64 -4.93 -9.83
N ARG A 90 -6.08 -5.23 -11.04
CA ARG A 90 -5.76 -4.47 -12.23
C ARG A 90 -6.89 -3.48 -12.52
N ILE A 91 -6.53 -2.22 -12.76
CA ILE A 91 -7.51 -1.17 -12.97
C ILE A 91 -7.34 -0.59 -14.36
N LYS A 92 -8.37 -0.73 -15.19
CA LYS A 92 -8.38 -0.17 -16.53
C LYS A 92 -8.31 1.36 -16.43
N GLY A 93 -7.41 1.96 -17.20
CA GLY A 93 -7.23 3.41 -17.22
C GLY A 93 -6.28 3.94 -16.17
N LEU A 94 -5.83 3.12 -15.23
CA LEU A 94 -4.84 3.53 -14.26
C LEU A 94 -3.48 3.60 -14.96
N LYS A 95 -2.74 4.69 -14.72
CA LYS A 95 -1.44 4.91 -15.38
C LYS A 95 -0.27 4.47 -14.52
N HIS A 96 -0.41 4.54 -13.22
CA HIS A 96 0.65 4.22 -12.27
C HIS A 96 0.09 3.39 -11.14
N PRO A 97 0.88 2.47 -10.55
CA PRO A 97 0.43 1.72 -9.39
C PRO A 97 0.07 2.64 -8.23
N LEU A 98 -0.86 2.21 -7.41
CA LEU A 98 -1.26 2.91 -6.17
C LEU A 98 -1.40 1.88 -5.06
N ALA A 99 -1.01 2.26 -3.86
CA ALA A 99 -1.11 1.39 -2.70
C ALA A 99 -1.85 2.07 -1.55
N ALA A 100 -2.38 1.25 -0.65
CA ALA A 100 -2.95 1.70 0.61
C ALA A 100 -2.57 0.67 1.67
N PHE A 101 -2.28 1.16 2.87
CA PHE A 101 -2.00 0.31 4.02
C PHE A 101 -3.16 0.41 5.00
N VAL A 102 -3.64 -0.73 5.48
CA VAL A 102 -4.71 -0.77 6.47
C VAL A 102 -4.30 -1.69 7.62
N ARG A 103 -4.34 -1.15 8.84
CA ARG A 103 -4.25 -1.96 10.05
C ARG A 103 -5.62 -2.02 10.69
N LEU A 104 -6.09 -3.24 10.94
CA LEU A 104 -7.40 -3.46 11.55
C LEU A 104 -7.32 -3.40 13.07
N ALA A 105 -8.41 -2.93 13.68
CA ALA A 105 -8.52 -2.95 15.14
C ALA A 105 -8.54 -4.39 15.66
N GLU A 106 -9.22 -5.29 14.92
CA GLU A 106 -9.29 -6.72 15.25
C GLU A 106 -8.99 -7.54 14.01
N PRO A 107 -8.28 -8.68 14.14
CA PRO A 107 -8.03 -9.55 12.98
C PRO A 107 -9.33 -10.12 12.43
N ILE A 108 -9.35 -10.37 11.13
CA ILE A 108 -10.53 -10.91 10.43
C ILE A 108 -10.20 -12.21 9.71
N PRO A 109 -11.19 -13.10 9.52
CA PRO A 109 -11.00 -14.29 8.69
C PRO A 109 -10.66 -13.86 7.26
N PHE A 110 -9.67 -14.52 6.66
CA PHE A 110 -9.19 -14.14 5.33
C PHE A 110 -8.91 -15.35 4.43
N GLU A 111 -9.13 -16.56 4.94
CA GLU A 111 -8.82 -17.80 4.21
C GLU A 111 -7.34 -17.88 3.82
N ALA A 112 -6.48 -17.36 4.70
CA ALA A 112 -5.03 -17.39 4.49
C ALA A 112 -4.49 -18.83 4.51
N PRO A 113 -3.35 -19.09 3.87
CA PRO A 113 -2.79 -20.45 3.80
C PRO A 113 -2.54 -21.11 5.15
N ASP A 114 -2.20 -20.33 6.17
CA ASP A 114 -1.94 -20.85 7.52
C ASP A 114 -3.21 -20.89 8.39
N GLY A 115 -4.35 -20.50 7.86
CA GLY A 115 -5.60 -20.47 8.61
C GLY A 115 -5.71 -19.36 9.65
N GLN A 116 -4.72 -18.48 9.76
CA GLN A 116 -4.73 -17.42 10.73
C GLN A 116 -5.49 -16.20 10.23
N PRO A 117 -6.15 -15.44 11.13
CA PRO A 117 -6.82 -14.20 10.74
C PRO A 117 -5.79 -13.12 10.37
N VAL A 118 -6.25 -12.12 9.63
CA VAL A 118 -5.41 -11.06 9.08
C VAL A 118 -5.76 -9.72 9.71
N SER A 119 -4.73 -8.94 10.06
CA SER A 119 -4.91 -7.60 10.61
C SER A 119 -4.07 -6.54 9.90
N LEU A 120 -3.09 -6.91 9.08
CA LEU A 120 -2.29 -5.97 8.30
C LEU A 120 -2.49 -6.27 6.82
N LEU A 121 -2.91 -5.25 6.07
CA LEU A 121 -3.14 -5.39 4.64
C LEU A 121 -2.46 -4.26 3.88
N ILE A 122 -1.78 -4.62 2.79
CA ILE A 122 -1.33 -3.63 1.82
C ILE A 122 -2.10 -3.91 0.53
N PHE A 123 -2.95 -2.96 0.17
CA PHE A 123 -3.71 -3.02 -1.09
C PHE A 123 -2.87 -2.44 -2.20
N LEU A 124 -2.85 -3.10 -3.35
CA LEU A 124 -2.10 -2.64 -4.51
C LEU A 124 -3.00 -2.63 -5.74
N LEU A 125 -3.13 -1.47 -6.37
CA LEU A 125 -3.80 -1.32 -7.66
C LEU A 125 -2.74 -1.10 -8.71
N VAL A 126 -2.82 -1.85 -9.82
CA VAL A 126 -1.86 -1.73 -10.92
C VAL A 126 -2.60 -1.46 -12.22
N PRO A 127 -1.92 -0.85 -13.22
CA PRO A 127 -2.49 -0.73 -14.55
C PRO A 127 -2.90 -2.08 -15.13
N GLU A 128 -3.84 -2.07 -16.04
CA GLU A 128 -4.42 -3.29 -16.60
C GLU A 128 -3.37 -4.21 -17.22
N GLN A 129 -2.34 -3.64 -17.85
CA GLN A 129 -1.28 -4.44 -18.44
C GLN A 129 -0.22 -4.78 -17.40
N ALA A 130 0.00 -6.06 -17.19
CA ALA A 130 1.01 -6.51 -16.25
C ALA A 130 2.41 -6.24 -16.80
N THR A 131 3.32 -5.79 -15.93
CA THR A 131 4.71 -5.55 -16.29
C THR A 131 5.62 -6.15 -15.23
N GLN A 132 6.91 -6.26 -15.58
CA GLN A 132 7.93 -6.70 -14.62
C GLN A 132 7.97 -5.79 -13.40
N GLN A 133 7.74 -4.50 -13.60
CA GLN A 133 7.72 -3.53 -12.49
C GLN A 133 6.65 -3.89 -11.45
N HIS A 134 5.49 -4.35 -11.89
CA HIS A 134 4.41 -4.72 -10.97
C HIS A 134 4.80 -5.93 -10.12
N LEU A 135 5.49 -6.90 -10.73
CA LEU A 135 5.99 -8.07 -10.00
C LEU A 135 7.05 -7.67 -8.97
N GLU A 136 7.90 -6.71 -9.31
CA GLU A 136 8.92 -6.20 -8.39
C GLU A 136 8.30 -5.50 -7.19
N ILE A 137 7.23 -4.74 -7.41
CA ILE A 137 6.51 -4.08 -6.32
C ILE A 137 5.88 -5.12 -5.39
N LEU A 138 5.20 -6.12 -5.95
CA LEU A 138 4.60 -7.19 -5.15
C LEU A 138 5.66 -7.95 -4.35
N SER A 139 6.81 -8.22 -4.98
CA SER A 139 7.90 -8.92 -4.30
C SER A 139 8.45 -8.10 -3.13
N GLU A 140 8.64 -6.82 -3.32
CA GLU A 140 9.11 -5.94 -2.25
C GLU A 140 8.11 -5.91 -1.08
N ILE A 141 6.83 -5.78 -1.38
CA ILE A 141 5.79 -5.77 -0.34
C ILE A 141 5.78 -7.11 0.41
N ALA A 142 5.88 -8.22 -0.31
CA ALA A 142 5.89 -9.54 0.30
C ALA A 142 7.11 -9.72 1.23
N GLN A 143 8.26 -9.25 0.81
CA GLN A 143 9.49 -9.32 1.63
C GLN A 143 9.35 -8.45 2.88
N LEU A 144 8.82 -7.23 2.73
CA LEU A 144 8.59 -6.32 3.84
C LEU A 144 7.66 -6.95 4.88
N LEU A 145 6.55 -7.52 4.43
CA LEU A 145 5.57 -8.14 5.34
C LEU A 145 6.05 -9.47 5.90
N SER A 146 7.06 -10.09 5.29
CA SER A 146 7.66 -11.33 5.80
C SER A 146 8.71 -11.08 6.87
N ASP A 147 9.17 -9.85 7.01
CA ASP A 147 10.16 -9.49 8.03
C ASP A 147 9.47 -9.36 9.39
N ARG A 148 9.85 -10.24 10.31
CA ARG A 148 9.19 -10.34 11.61
C ARG A 148 9.27 -9.04 12.41
N ASP A 149 10.44 -8.43 12.47
CA ASP A 149 10.61 -7.20 13.25
C ASP A 149 9.77 -6.07 12.66
N THR A 150 9.72 -5.99 11.33
CA THR A 150 8.88 -5.00 10.65
C THR A 150 7.40 -5.24 10.96
N ARG A 151 6.93 -6.49 10.89
CA ARG A 151 5.54 -6.81 11.23
C ARG A 151 5.19 -6.37 12.65
N GLU A 152 6.07 -6.65 13.61
CA GLU A 152 5.83 -6.25 15.00
C GLU A 152 5.71 -4.74 15.14
N ARG A 153 6.57 -4.00 14.48
CA ARG A 153 6.53 -2.54 14.51
C ARG A 153 5.28 -2.00 13.80
N LEU A 154 4.86 -2.62 12.71
CA LEU A 154 3.63 -2.24 12.01
C LEU A 154 2.39 -2.46 12.87
N HIS A 155 2.43 -3.45 13.77
CA HIS A 155 1.32 -3.71 14.69
C HIS A 155 1.27 -2.74 15.86
N THR A 156 2.40 -2.24 16.31
CA THR A 156 2.47 -1.48 17.57
C THR A 156 2.62 0.03 17.38
N GLU A 157 3.10 0.48 16.23
CA GLU A 157 3.29 1.90 15.99
C GLU A 157 1.95 2.64 15.96
N THR A 158 1.85 3.71 16.73
CA THR A 158 0.61 4.50 16.83
C THR A 158 0.66 5.79 16.02
N ASP A 159 1.85 6.25 15.65
CA ASP A 159 2.02 7.47 14.85
C ASP A 159 1.96 7.11 13.38
N ARG A 160 1.01 7.70 12.65
CA ARG A 160 0.80 7.41 11.24
C ARG A 160 2.01 7.78 10.37
N ASP A 161 2.66 8.91 10.68
CA ASP A 161 3.86 9.33 9.95
C ASP A 161 5.01 8.34 10.14
N GLU A 162 5.21 7.89 11.36
CA GLU A 162 6.25 6.89 11.66
C GLU A 162 5.93 5.57 10.95
N LEU A 163 4.68 5.19 10.94
CA LEU A 163 4.24 3.97 10.28
C LEU A 163 4.47 4.04 8.78
N HIS A 164 4.13 5.18 8.19
CA HIS A 164 4.40 5.43 6.77
C HIS A 164 5.90 5.32 6.48
N GLY A 165 6.74 5.86 7.37
CA GLY A 165 8.19 5.75 7.25
C GLY A 165 8.69 4.31 7.28
N LEU A 166 8.12 3.48 8.18
CA LEU A 166 8.47 2.06 8.24
C LEU A 166 8.20 1.36 6.90
N LEU A 167 7.08 1.72 6.28
CA LEU A 167 6.67 1.11 5.01
C LEU A 167 7.52 1.59 3.83
N THR A 168 7.81 2.88 3.78
CA THR A 168 8.43 3.50 2.59
C THR A 168 9.95 3.52 2.62
N GLN A 169 10.55 3.20 3.77
CA GLN A 169 12.00 3.19 3.92
C GLN A 169 12.57 1.79 4.17
N TRP A 170 11.70 0.79 4.20
CA TRP A 170 12.14 -0.59 4.42
C TRP A 170 13.09 -1.04 3.31
N GLN A 171 14.16 -1.76 3.71
CA GLN A 171 15.15 -2.35 2.80
C GLN A 171 15.34 -3.81 3.19
N PRO A 172 15.56 -4.68 2.21
CA PRO A 172 15.84 -6.11 2.48
C PRO A 172 17.15 -6.34 3.21
#